data_beabcb3f889df63c393daccd321b77e4
#
_entry.id   beabcb3f889df63c393daccd321b77e4
#
_cell.length_a   1.000
_cell.length_b   1.000
_cell.length_c   1.000
_cell.angle_alpha   90.00
_cell.angle_beta   90.00
_cell.angle_gamma   90.00
#
_symmetry.space_group_name_H-M   'P 1'
#
loop_
_entity.id
_entity.type
_entity.pdbx_description
1 polymer ?
#
loop_
_entity_poly.entity_id
_entity_poly.type
_entity_poly.pdbx_seq_one_letter_code
_entity_poly.pdbx_strand_id
1 'polypeptide(L)'
;KKFINNQNFKISDFSNHSHLDYKNIDAQSTGFKNNSFDFIISSNMIHHLPYPLKFFEEMHRILKNKGKLIIFDAHCSVLLQSILILMRHEGFDFTKNVWNSKEPATDINDLWSGNSAIPYLIFNDEKKFNYYLGSKFKIKYKKLCECTLFLNSGGVTSKTFYIPMNFFF
;
A
#
# COMPACT_ATOMS: atom_id res chain seq x y z
N LYS A 1 2.75 13.22 11.52
CA LYS A 1 2.00 14.14 12.42
C LYS A 1 2.15 15.63 12.07
N LYS A 2 3.18 16.04 11.33
CA LYS A 2 3.43 17.47 11.01
C LYS A 2 2.23 18.18 10.33
N PHE A 3 1.43 17.45 9.58
CA PHE A 3 0.28 17.98 8.81
C PHE A 3 -1.09 17.56 9.38
N ILE A 4 -1.12 16.72 10.41
CA ILE A 4 -2.36 16.24 11.04
C ILE A 4 -2.27 16.57 12.53
N ASN A 5 -2.92 17.65 12.91
CA ASN A 5 -2.99 18.06 14.31
C ASN A 5 -4.20 17.38 14.99
N ASN A 6 -4.09 16.05 15.17
CA ASN A 6 -5.10 15.27 15.89
C ASN A 6 -4.40 14.32 16.87
N GLN A 7 -4.71 14.45 18.16
CA GLN A 7 -4.14 13.61 19.23
C GLN A 7 -4.48 12.13 19.06
N ASN A 8 -5.58 11.81 18.38
CA ASN A 8 -6.00 10.43 18.12
C ASN A 8 -5.33 9.80 16.90
N PHE A 9 -4.52 10.57 16.14
CA PHE A 9 -3.77 10.06 15.00
C PHE A 9 -2.50 9.38 15.47
N LYS A 10 -2.34 8.10 15.12
CA LYS A 10 -1.18 7.28 15.46
C LYS A 10 -0.47 6.81 14.20
N ILE A 11 0.85 6.71 14.28
CA ILE A 11 1.70 6.24 13.19
C ILE A 11 2.31 4.91 13.60
N SER A 12 2.21 3.92 12.72
CA SER A 12 2.82 2.60 12.90
C SER A 12 3.64 2.22 11.67
N ASP A 13 4.64 1.36 11.90
CA ASP A 13 5.44 0.78 10.85
C ASP A 13 6.02 -0.55 11.34
N PHE A 14 6.48 -1.39 10.41
CA PHE A 14 7.25 -2.59 10.75
C PHE A 14 8.62 -2.23 11.33
N SER A 15 9.17 -1.09 10.94
CA SER A 15 10.45 -0.57 11.45
C SER A 15 10.37 -0.10 12.91
N ASN A 16 11.55 0.16 13.50
CA ASN A 16 11.67 0.62 14.90
C ASN A 16 12.17 2.07 14.97
N HIS A 17 11.57 2.98 14.19
CA HIS A 17 11.94 4.40 14.23
C HIS A 17 11.37 5.12 15.46
N SER A 18 12.15 6.09 16.00
CA SER A 18 11.79 6.81 17.23
C SER A 18 10.51 7.65 17.13
N HIS A 19 10.16 8.11 15.93
CA HIS A 19 8.98 8.96 15.67
C HIS A 19 7.66 8.19 15.57
N LEU A 20 7.68 6.86 15.59
CA LEU A 20 6.50 6.01 15.52
C LEU A 20 5.81 5.89 16.88
N ASP A 21 4.47 5.88 16.87
CA ASP A 21 3.66 5.57 18.05
C ASP A 21 3.63 4.06 18.33
N TYR A 22 3.58 3.25 17.27
CA TYR A 22 3.64 1.79 17.34
C TYR A 22 4.74 1.29 16.41
N LYS A 23 5.62 0.45 16.93
CA LYS A 23 6.81 -0.07 16.25
C LYS A 23 6.68 -1.56 16.04
N ASN A 24 7.41 -2.09 15.07
CA ASN A 24 7.44 -3.52 14.74
C ASN A 24 6.02 -4.08 14.51
N ILE A 25 5.17 -3.34 13.82
CA ILE A 25 3.80 -3.75 13.53
C ILE A 25 3.76 -4.40 12.16
N ASP A 26 3.50 -5.71 12.13
CA ASP A 26 3.14 -6.39 10.88
C ASP A 26 1.68 -6.05 10.53
N ALA A 27 1.47 -5.41 9.40
CA ALA A 27 0.15 -5.03 8.93
C ALA A 27 -0.76 -6.23 8.60
N GLN A 28 -0.19 -7.42 8.47
CA GLN A 28 -0.95 -8.67 8.25
C GLN A 28 -1.39 -9.34 9.57
N SER A 29 -0.82 -8.88 10.71
CA SER A 29 -1.13 -9.40 12.05
C SER A 29 -0.73 -8.37 13.11
N THR A 30 -1.51 -7.30 13.25
CA THR A 30 -1.12 -6.11 14.01
C THR A 30 -1.12 -6.28 15.52
N GLY A 31 -1.84 -7.29 16.05
CA GLY A 31 -2.06 -7.45 17.48
C GLY A 31 -3.02 -6.43 18.10
N PHE A 32 -3.59 -5.51 17.35
CA PHE A 32 -4.58 -4.57 17.86
C PHE A 32 -5.91 -5.26 18.16
N LYS A 33 -6.70 -4.67 19.06
CA LYS A 33 -8.04 -5.17 19.42
C LYS A 33 -9.00 -5.03 18.23
N ASN A 34 -10.00 -5.91 18.17
CA ASN A 34 -11.08 -5.80 17.20
C ASN A 34 -11.81 -4.45 17.33
N ASN A 35 -12.28 -3.90 16.21
CA ASN A 35 -13.10 -2.67 16.19
C ASN A 35 -12.45 -1.48 16.92
N SER A 36 -11.13 -1.29 16.74
CA SER A 36 -10.36 -0.25 17.44
C SER A 36 -10.27 1.08 16.68
N PHE A 37 -10.35 1.04 15.36
CA PHE A 37 -10.07 2.21 14.53
C PHE A 37 -11.27 2.64 13.70
N ASP A 38 -11.52 3.95 13.63
CA ASP A 38 -12.51 4.54 12.74
C ASP A 38 -11.97 4.70 11.32
N PHE A 39 -10.65 4.98 11.22
CA PHE A 39 -9.93 5.15 9.96
C PHE A 39 -8.57 4.46 10.04
N ILE A 40 -8.17 3.83 8.94
CA ILE A 40 -6.82 3.33 8.71
C ILE A 40 -6.34 3.89 7.40
N ILE A 41 -5.10 4.40 7.39
CA ILE A 41 -4.44 4.90 6.18
C ILE A 41 -3.21 4.05 5.95
N SER A 42 -3.15 3.41 4.79
CA SER A 42 -1.98 2.68 4.30
C SER A 42 -1.34 3.50 3.17
N SER A 43 -0.05 3.73 3.25
CA SER A 43 0.68 4.51 2.25
C SER A 43 1.94 3.79 1.82
N ASN A 44 2.07 3.52 0.52
CA ASN A 44 3.23 2.84 -0.10
C ASN A 44 3.64 1.57 0.65
N MET A 45 2.69 0.69 0.92
CA MET A 45 2.95 -0.44 1.81
C MET A 45 2.42 -1.76 1.26
N ILE A 46 1.24 -1.78 0.60
CA ILE A 46 0.64 -3.06 0.21
C ILE A 46 1.44 -3.80 -0.86
N HIS A 47 2.24 -3.10 -1.66
CA HIS A 47 3.14 -3.73 -2.64
C HIS A 47 4.35 -4.44 -2.01
N HIS A 48 4.62 -4.24 -0.73
CA HIS A 48 5.62 -5.00 0.03
C HIS A 48 5.06 -6.24 0.74
N LEU A 49 3.73 -6.38 0.78
CA LEU A 49 3.13 -7.46 1.57
C LEU A 49 3.22 -8.82 0.88
N PRO A 50 3.78 -9.83 1.54
CA PRO A 50 3.80 -11.20 1.01
C PRO A 50 2.39 -11.80 0.88
N TYR A 51 1.46 -11.46 1.77
CA TYR A 51 0.10 -11.99 1.77
C TYR A 51 -0.95 -10.87 1.83
N PRO A 52 -1.22 -10.16 0.71
CA PRO A 52 -2.15 -9.03 0.71
C PRO A 52 -3.55 -9.36 1.23
N LEU A 53 -4.04 -10.58 1.01
CA LEU A 53 -5.34 -11.00 1.52
C LEU A 53 -5.39 -10.98 3.06
N LYS A 54 -4.32 -11.43 3.74
CA LYS A 54 -4.24 -11.38 5.21
C LYS A 54 -4.28 -9.94 5.73
N PHE A 55 -3.67 -9.00 5.01
CA PHE A 55 -3.77 -7.58 5.35
C PHE A 55 -5.22 -7.10 5.35
N PHE A 56 -5.99 -7.39 4.30
CA PHE A 56 -7.39 -6.99 4.26
C PHE A 56 -8.21 -7.65 5.36
N GLU A 57 -7.94 -8.90 5.68
CA GLU A 57 -8.61 -9.60 6.80
C GLU A 57 -8.30 -8.92 8.13
N GLU A 58 -7.06 -8.58 8.36
CA GLU A 58 -6.63 -7.88 9.57
C GLU A 58 -7.22 -6.46 9.64
N MET A 59 -7.20 -5.70 8.54
CA MET A 59 -7.82 -4.38 8.49
C MET A 59 -9.32 -4.43 8.76
N HIS A 60 -10.02 -5.43 8.22
CA HIS A 60 -11.44 -5.63 8.52
C HIS A 60 -11.68 -5.94 10.01
N ARG A 61 -10.81 -6.74 10.63
CA ARG A 61 -10.92 -7.11 12.04
C ARG A 61 -10.75 -5.91 12.98
N ILE A 62 -9.78 -5.04 12.70
CA ILE A 62 -9.45 -3.92 13.59
C ILE A 62 -10.25 -2.65 13.31
N LEU A 63 -10.85 -2.51 12.12
CA LEU A 63 -11.77 -1.41 11.82
C LEU A 63 -13.09 -1.59 12.53
N LYS A 64 -13.63 -0.49 13.04
CA LYS A 64 -15.00 -0.43 13.56
C LYS A 64 -16.03 -0.62 12.45
N ASN A 65 -17.26 -0.93 12.82
CA ASN A 65 -18.37 -0.95 11.86
C ASN A 65 -18.48 0.41 11.16
N LYS A 66 -18.54 0.40 9.82
CA LYS A 66 -18.49 1.57 8.93
C LYS A 66 -17.15 2.34 8.97
N GLY A 67 -16.12 1.80 9.60
CA GLY A 67 -14.76 2.33 9.52
C GLY A 67 -14.25 2.36 8.07
N LYS A 68 -13.25 3.17 7.80
CA LYS A 68 -12.73 3.38 6.43
C LYS A 68 -11.27 3.00 6.34
N LEU A 69 -10.93 2.23 5.31
CA LEU A 69 -9.57 1.97 4.89
C LEU A 69 -9.26 2.86 3.69
N ILE A 70 -8.20 3.64 3.80
CA ILE A 70 -7.69 4.52 2.74
C ILE A 70 -6.33 3.97 2.33
N ILE A 71 -6.15 3.71 1.05
CA ILE A 71 -4.92 3.15 0.51
C ILE A 71 -4.36 4.12 -0.53
N PHE A 72 -3.11 4.51 -0.33
CA PHE A 72 -2.27 5.18 -1.31
C PHE A 72 -1.15 4.23 -1.69
N ASP A 73 -1.09 3.82 -2.96
CA ASP A 73 -0.05 2.91 -3.40
C ASP A 73 0.22 3.06 -4.90
N ALA A 74 1.32 2.49 -5.36
CA ALA A 74 1.75 2.56 -6.74
C ALA A 74 0.71 1.95 -7.69
N HIS A 75 0.40 2.65 -8.79
CA HIS A 75 -0.30 2.06 -9.92
C HIS A 75 0.72 1.65 -10.97
N CYS A 76 0.94 0.35 -11.13
CA CYS A 76 1.96 -0.21 -12.02
C CYS A 76 1.57 -0.05 -13.50
N SER A 77 1.49 1.22 -13.96
CA SER A 77 1.27 1.57 -15.36
C SER A 77 2.51 1.27 -16.21
N VAL A 78 2.36 1.22 -17.53
CA VAL A 78 3.48 1.03 -18.47
C VAL A 78 4.58 2.09 -18.24
N LEU A 79 4.19 3.33 -17.94
CA LEU A 79 5.15 4.39 -17.62
C LEU A 79 5.93 4.06 -16.34
N LEU A 80 5.25 3.64 -15.26
CA LEU A 80 5.93 3.28 -14.02
C LEU A 80 6.85 2.07 -14.22
N GLN A 81 6.41 1.04 -14.97
CA GLN A 81 7.25 -0.12 -15.30
C GLN A 81 8.55 0.30 -15.99
N SER A 82 8.46 1.20 -16.98
CA SER A 82 9.63 1.72 -17.66
C SER A 82 10.59 2.45 -16.72
N ILE A 83 10.05 3.24 -15.79
CA ILE A 83 10.83 3.95 -14.77
C ILE A 83 11.52 2.97 -13.82
N LEU A 84 10.80 1.97 -13.32
CA LEU A 84 11.35 0.97 -12.40
C LEU A 84 12.49 0.18 -13.04
N ILE A 85 12.35 -0.20 -14.32
CA ILE A 85 13.41 -0.88 -15.07
C ILE A 85 14.63 0.03 -15.23
N LEU A 86 14.42 1.29 -15.63
CA LEU A 86 15.51 2.24 -15.85
C LEU A 86 16.27 2.56 -14.56
N MET A 87 15.54 2.72 -13.47
CA MET A 87 16.11 3.05 -12.15
C MET A 87 16.65 1.83 -11.42
N ARG A 88 16.40 0.61 -11.91
CA ARG A 88 16.74 -0.65 -11.23
C ARG A 88 16.25 -0.66 -9.78
N HIS A 89 15.04 -0.19 -9.61
CA HIS A 89 14.40 -0.08 -8.31
C HIS A 89 13.61 -1.38 -7.98
N GLU A 90 12.42 -1.24 -7.44
CA GLU A 90 11.55 -2.37 -7.13
C GLU A 90 11.11 -3.15 -8.38
N GLY A 91 10.90 -4.43 -8.20
CA GLY A 91 10.36 -5.29 -9.25
C GLY A 91 8.85 -5.13 -9.42
N PHE A 92 8.35 -5.71 -10.50
CA PHE A 92 6.92 -5.92 -10.69
C PHE A 92 6.69 -7.28 -11.35
N ASP A 93 5.76 -8.05 -10.82
CA ASP A 93 5.42 -9.38 -11.31
C ASP A 93 3.89 -9.54 -11.32
N PHE A 94 3.31 -9.51 -12.51
CA PHE A 94 1.86 -9.67 -12.71
C PHE A 94 1.41 -11.13 -12.66
N THR A 95 2.33 -12.10 -12.56
CA THR A 95 1.99 -13.53 -12.50
C THR A 95 1.60 -13.97 -11.10
N LYS A 96 1.89 -13.17 -10.08
CA LYS A 96 1.60 -13.47 -8.67
C LYS A 96 0.10 -13.52 -8.39
N ASN A 97 -0.28 -14.51 -7.62
CA ASN A 97 -1.66 -14.62 -7.14
C ASN A 97 -1.83 -13.91 -5.78
N VAL A 98 -2.23 -12.65 -5.81
CA VAL A 98 -2.45 -11.81 -4.62
C VAL A 98 -3.61 -12.27 -3.73
N TRP A 99 -4.44 -13.19 -4.24
CA TRP A 99 -5.61 -13.75 -3.54
C TRP A 99 -5.30 -15.07 -2.83
N ASN A 100 -4.06 -15.55 -2.93
CA ASN A 100 -3.60 -16.78 -2.29
C ASN A 100 -2.89 -16.45 -0.97
N SER A 101 -3.37 -16.99 0.14
CA SER A 101 -2.73 -16.83 1.45
C SER A 101 -1.61 -17.84 1.74
N LYS A 102 -1.33 -18.76 0.81
CA LYS A 102 -0.31 -19.81 0.96
C LYS A 102 0.98 -19.50 0.18
N GLU A 103 0.86 -18.78 -0.93
CA GLU A 103 2.00 -18.41 -1.78
C GLU A 103 2.28 -16.92 -1.65
N PRO A 104 3.50 -16.53 -1.29
CA PRO A 104 3.84 -15.13 -1.09
C PRO A 104 3.93 -14.38 -2.43
N ALA A 105 3.41 -13.16 -2.45
CA ALA A 105 3.48 -12.24 -3.58
C ALA A 105 4.79 -11.44 -3.63
N THR A 106 5.53 -11.37 -2.51
CA THR A 106 6.86 -10.78 -2.36
C THR A 106 7.78 -11.75 -1.62
N ASP A 107 9.09 -11.47 -1.53
CA ASP A 107 10.00 -12.32 -0.76
C ASP A 107 9.73 -12.15 0.75
N ILE A 108 9.46 -13.26 1.43
CA ILE A 108 9.19 -13.28 2.89
C ILE A 108 10.44 -13.03 3.74
N ASN A 109 11.62 -13.22 3.16
CA ASN A 109 12.90 -13.04 3.86
C ASN A 109 13.47 -11.64 3.69
N ASP A 110 12.90 -10.84 2.77
CA ASP A 110 13.28 -9.46 2.54
C ASP A 110 12.07 -8.55 2.68
N LEU A 111 11.98 -7.85 3.81
CA LEU A 111 10.90 -6.93 4.13
C LEU A 111 10.81 -5.72 3.18
N TRP A 112 11.88 -5.43 2.47
CA TRP A 112 11.96 -4.37 1.49
C TRP A 112 11.72 -4.87 0.06
N SER A 113 11.55 -6.18 -0.09
CA SER A 113 11.12 -6.75 -1.36
C SER A 113 9.77 -6.19 -1.74
N GLY A 114 9.71 -5.49 -2.87
CA GLY A 114 8.49 -4.91 -3.42
C GLY A 114 8.05 -5.63 -4.70
N ASN A 115 6.74 -5.74 -4.86
CA ASN A 115 6.12 -6.07 -6.14
C ASN A 115 5.09 -4.99 -6.48
N SER A 116 5.51 -3.98 -7.24
CA SER A 116 4.67 -2.84 -7.63
C SER A 116 3.42 -3.21 -8.44
N ALA A 117 3.31 -4.47 -8.90
CA ALA A 117 2.10 -4.96 -9.57
C ALA A 117 0.96 -5.30 -8.60
N ILE A 118 1.23 -5.52 -7.30
CA ILE A 118 0.22 -5.95 -6.31
C ILE A 118 -0.99 -5.02 -6.25
N PRO A 119 -0.85 -3.68 -6.13
CA PRO A 119 -2.03 -2.80 -6.09
C PRO A 119 -2.87 -2.89 -7.37
N TYR A 120 -2.21 -3.01 -8.52
CA TYR A 120 -2.90 -3.20 -9.79
C TYR A 120 -3.69 -4.52 -9.81
N LEU A 121 -3.05 -5.64 -9.41
CA LEU A 121 -3.68 -6.96 -9.38
C LEU A 121 -4.90 -7.02 -8.44
N ILE A 122 -4.87 -6.24 -7.36
CA ILE A 122 -5.98 -6.16 -6.40
C ILE A 122 -7.12 -5.29 -6.93
N PHE A 123 -6.82 -4.10 -7.45
CA PHE A 123 -7.84 -3.07 -7.70
C PHE A 123 -8.26 -2.93 -9.15
N ASN A 124 -7.59 -3.58 -10.10
CA ASN A 124 -7.95 -3.47 -11.50
C ASN A 124 -9.11 -4.39 -11.92
N ASP A 125 -9.31 -5.49 -11.21
CA ASP A 125 -10.42 -6.41 -11.45
C ASP A 125 -11.43 -6.34 -10.29
N GLU A 126 -12.46 -5.50 -10.46
CA GLU A 126 -13.51 -5.32 -9.45
C GLU A 126 -14.33 -6.59 -9.20
N LYS A 127 -14.44 -7.50 -10.18
CA LYS A 127 -15.16 -8.76 -10.00
C LYS A 127 -14.38 -9.66 -9.04
N LYS A 128 -13.07 -9.79 -9.23
CA LYS A 128 -12.21 -10.53 -8.31
C LYS A 128 -12.17 -9.87 -6.92
N PHE A 129 -12.03 -8.55 -6.86
CA PHE A 129 -12.10 -7.83 -5.59
C PHE A 129 -13.40 -8.16 -4.83
N ASN A 130 -14.55 -8.04 -5.50
CA ASN A 130 -15.84 -8.33 -4.88
C ASN A 130 -15.99 -9.81 -4.50
N TYR A 131 -15.44 -10.74 -5.27
CA TYR A 131 -15.46 -12.16 -4.93
C TYR A 131 -14.72 -12.47 -3.62
N TYR A 132 -13.51 -11.95 -3.45
CA TYR A 132 -12.67 -12.25 -2.28
C TYR A 132 -12.94 -11.33 -1.08
N LEU A 133 -13.27 -10.08 -1.31
CA LEU A 133 -13.35 -9.04 -0.28
C LEU A 133 -14.73 -8.34 -0.19
N GLY A 134 -15.66 -8.60 -1.10
CA GLY A 134 -16.93 -7.88 -1.18
C GLY A 134 -17.84 -8.03 0.03
N SER A 135 -17.70 -9.11 0.81
CA SER A 135 -18.38 -9.28 2.10
C SER A 135 -17.81 -8.41 3.23
N LYS A 136 -16.55 -7.96 3.09
CA LYS A 136 -15.80 -7.19 4.10
C LYS A 136 -15.64 -5.72 3.71
N PHE A 137 -15.42 -5.44 2.42
CA PHE A 137 -15.12 -4.11 1.91
C PHE A 137 -15.93 -3.78 0.65
N LYS A 138 -16.26 -2.50 0.51
CA LYS A 138 -16.83 -1.94 -0.70
C LYS A 138 -15.97 -0.76 -1.15
N ILE A 139 -15.48 -0.79 -2.40
CA ILE A 139 -14.76 0.35 -2.97
C ILE A 139 -15.73 1.51 -3.12
N LYS A 140 -15.46 2.62 -2.44
CA LYS A 140 -16.25 3.85 -2.47
C LYS A 140 -15.68 4.87 -3.44
N TYR A 141 -14.37 4.86 -3.57
CA TYR A 141 -13.64 5.83 -4.38
C TYR A 141 -12.34 5.21 -4.87
N LYS A 142 -11.99 5.44 -6.13
CA LYS A 142 -10.73 5.05 -6.76
C LYS A 142 -10.32 6.14 -7.71
N LYS A 143 -9.11 6.63 -7.60
CA LYS A 143 -8.54 7.65 -8.47
C LYS A 143 -7.07 7.38 -8.73
N LEU A 144 -6.64 7.55 -9.96
CA LEU A 144 -5.23 7.65 -10.32
C LEU A 144 -4.83 9.12 -10.18
N CYS A 145 -3.71 9.36 -9.54
CA CYS A 145 -3.18 10.71 -9.32
C CYS A 145 -1.65 10.65 -9.16
N GLU A 146 -1.01 11.78 -9.26
CA GLU A 146 0.37 12.01 -8.84
C GLU A 146 1.45 11.17 -9.54
N CYS A 147 1.30 10.88 -10.84
CA CYS A 147 2.26 10.03 -11.56
C CYS A 147 3.70 10.60 -11.57
N THR A 148 3.89 11.89 -11.38
CA THR A 148 5.20 12.55 -11.37
C THR A 148 5.75 12.85 -9.98
N LEU A 149 4.90 12.77 -8.94
CA LEU A 149 5.32 13.10 -7.59
C LEU A 149 6.45 12.19 -7.09
N PHE A 150 6.39 10.92 -7.41
CA PHE A 150 7.42 9.95 -7.07
C PHE A 150 8.78 10.32 -7.66
N LEU A 151 8.83 10.72 -8.94
CA LEU A 151 10.05 11.17 -9.61
C LEU A 151 10.57 12.50 -9.02
N ASN A 152 9.66 13.44 -8.80
CA ASN A 152 10.00 14.76 -8.27
C ASN A 152 10.44 14.71 -6.79
N SER A 153 9.97 13.75 -6.02
CA SER A 153 10.39 13.56 -4.62
C SER A 153 11.73 12.85 -4.45
N GLY A 154 12.31 12.33 -5.54
CA GLY A 154 13.53 11.53 -5.51
C GLY A 154 13.28 10.07 -5.23
N GLY A 155 12.03 9.64 -5.12
CA GLY A 155 11.68 8.27 -4.77
C GLY A 155 12.39 7.83 -3.49
N VAL A 156 12.92 6.60 -3.49
CA VAL A 156 13.68 6.05 -2.35
C VAL A 156 15.18 6.39 -2.43
N THR A 157 15.66 6.90 -3.57
CA THR A 157 17.09 7.04 -3.84
C THR A 157 17.66 8.44 -3.60
N SER A 158 16.89 9.38 -3.09
CA SER A 158 17.28 10.79 -2.88
C SER A 158 17.74 11.55 -4.14
N LYS A 159 17.70 10.94 -5.33
CA LYS A 159 17.98 11.62 -6.61
C LYS A 159 16.68 12.15 -7.18
N THR A 160 16.47 13.44 -7.06
CA THR A 160 15.29 14.12 -7.63
C THR A 160 15.47 14.35 -9.13
N PHE A 161 14.48 13.92 -9.91
CA PHE A 161 14.32 14.39 -11.29
C PHE A 161 13.20 15.42 -11.31
N TYR A 162 13.52 16.67 -11.52
CA TYR A 162 12.50 17.70 -11.65
C TYR A 162 11.84 17.59 -13.03
N ILE A 163 10.60 17.12 -13.05
CA ILE A 163 9.74 17.15 -14.22
C ILE A 163 8.76 18.30 -14.03
N PRO A 164 8.81 19.38 -14.83
CA PRO A 164 7.88 20.49 -14.71
C PRO A 164 6.44 20.00 -14.87
N MET A 165 5.57 20.33 -13.91
CA MET A 165 4.15 19.92 -13.95
C MET A 165 3.40 20.41 -15.20
N ASN A 166 3.91 21.45 -15.85
CA ASN A 166 3.34 22.02 -17.09
C ASN A 166 3.40 21.08 -18.31
N PHE A 167 4.05 19.93 -18.21
CA PHE A 167 4.11 18.93 -19.29
C PHE A 167 2.89 17.99 -19.33
N PHE A 168 1.98 18.09 -18.37
CA PHE A 168 0.87 17.12 -18.21
C PHE A 168 -0.53 17.75 -18.19
N PHE A 169 -0.65 19.05 -18.54
CA PHE A 169 -1.93 19.76 -18.72
C PHE A 169 -2.06 20.34 -20.12
#